data_ec1c6ba5978cde63190cf8074ba2bcc7
#
_entry.id   ec1c6ba5978cde63190cf8074ba2bcc7
#
_cell.length_a   1.000
_cell.length_b   1.000
_cell.length_c   1.000
_cell.angle_alpha   90.00
_cell.angle_beta   90.00
_cell.angle_gamma   90.00
#
_symmetry.space_group_name_H-M   'P 1'
#
loop_
_entity.id
_entity.type
_entity.pdbx_description
1 polymer ?
#
loop_
_entity_poly.entity_id
_entity_poly.type
_entity_poly.pdbx_seq_one_letter_code
_entity_poly.pdbx_strand_id
1 'polypeptide(L)'
;MIPPSLDAPDVVEFIRTNHRAFLFCRDGAQRPIGYAMRSVAYRSDTRCLYFATYAKSAKVQHMRAAPEAACLIGDDECWISVRGLAHVHQPSAVEVDELIGKSSPDQRVPDSVGTKVRDRLLSGKRCFIGLTLTEVRAAELPDRHV
;
A
#
# COMPACT_ATOMS: atom_id res chain seq x y z
N MET A 1 -10.39 -11.44 -21.33
CA MET A 1 -11.11 -11.41 -20.05
C MET A 1 -10.93 -10.04 -19.40
N ILE A 2 -12.02 -9.46 -18.87
CA ILE A 2 -11.98 -8.14 -18.27
C ILE A 2 -11.45 -8.26 -16.83
N PRO A 3 -10.44 -7.48 -16.41
CA PRO A 3 -9.98 -7.50 -15.03
C PRO A 3 -11.10 -7.12 -14.05
N PRO A 4 -11.07 -7.64 -12.81
CA PRO A 4 -12.09 -7.31 -11.84
C PRO A 4 -12.05 -5.84 -11.44
N SER A 5 -13.17 -5.32 -10.99
CA SER A 5 -13.26 -3.96 -10.47
C SER A 5 -12.59 -3.86 -9.10
N LEU A 6 -11.97 -2.73 -8.81
CA LEU A 6 -11.47 -2.41 -7.48
C LEU A 6 -12.58 -2.40 -6.42
N ASP A 7 -13.83 -2.21 -6.83
CA ASP A 7 -14.97 -2.18 -5.92
C ASP A 7 -15.63 -3.56 -5.73
N ALA A 8 -15.16 -4.58 -6.42
CA ALA A 8 -15.67 -5.94 -6.23
C ALA A 8 -15.37 -6.40 -4.79
N PRO A 9 -16.38 -6.96 -4.08
CA PRO A 9 -16.20 -7.32 -2.67
C PRO A 9 -15.04 -8.27 -2.39
N ASP A 10 -14.78 -9.24 -3.27
CA ASP A 10 -13.66 -10.16 -3.12
C ASP A 10 -12.30 -9.48 -3.32
N VAL A 11 -12.22 -8.50 -4.21
CA VAL A 11 -11.01 -7.70 -4.43
C VAL A 11 -10.73 -6.83 -3.19
N VAL A 12 -11.73 -6.14 -2.69
CA VAL A 12 -11.60 -5.31 -1.49
C VAL A 12 -11.12 -6.14 -0.31
N GLU A 13 -11.76 -7.29 -0.09
CA GLU A 13 -11.41 -8.18 1.01
C GLU A 13 -9.99 -8.72 0.86
N PHE A 14 -9.59 -9.10 -0.35
CA PHE A 14 -8.25 -9.61 -0.62
C PHE A 14 -7.18 -8.54 -0.30
N ILE A 15 -7.38 -7.31 -0.76
CA ILE A 15 -6.45 -6.22 -0.48
C ILE A 15 -6.38 -5.91 1.02
N ARG A 16 -7.52 -5.92 1.70
CA ARG A 16 -7.58 -5.63 3.13
C ARG A 16 -6.92 -6.70 4.00
N THR A 17 -6.96 -7.95 3.59
CA THR A 17 -6.46 -9.08 4.40
C THR A 17 -5.05 -9.51 4.04
N ASN A 18 -4.50 -9.04 2.91
CA ASN A 18 -3.15 -9.38 2.47
C ASN A 18 -2.25 -8.14 2.55
N HIS A 19 -1.32 -8.16 3.47
CA HIS A 19 -0.42 -7.02 3.70
C HIS A 19 0.97 -7.18 3.09
N ARG A 20 1.26 -8.33 2.47
CA ARG A 20 2.51 -8.54 1.72
C ARG A 20 2.35 -7.93 0.32
N ALA A 21 3.30 -7.12 -0.06
CA ALA A 21 3.24 -6.43 -1.34
C ALA A 21 4.63 -6.21 -1.92
N PHE A 22 4.68 -6.17 -3.25
CA PHE A 22 5.85 -5.68 -3.98
C PHE A 22 5.43 -4.38 -4.66
N LEU A 23 6.09 -3.31 -4.30
CA LEU A 23 5.82 -1.98 -4.82
C LEU A 23 6.83 -1.64 -5.88
N PHE A 24 6.38 -1.32 -7.09
CA PHE A 24 7.20 -1.04 -8.25
C PHE A 24 7.08 0.43 -8.63
N CYS A 25 8.20 1.09 -8.81
CA CYS A 25 8.28 2.47 -9.24
C CYS A 25 9.44 2.63 -10.21
N ARG A 26 9.71 3.88 -10.63
CA ARG A 26 10.86 4.19 -11.48
C ARG A 26 11.94 4.87 -10.67
N ASP A 27 13.19 4.47 -10.88
CA ASP A 27 14.34 5.12 -10.27
C ASP A 27 14.70 6.43 -10.98
N GLY A 28 15.77 7.10 -10.54
CA GLY A 28 16.22 8.36 -11.15
C GLY A 28 16.63 8.25 -12.61
N ALA A 29 16.93 7.03 -13.10
CA ALA A 29 17.23 6.76 -14.51
C ALA A 29 16.00 6.28 -15.29
N GLN A 30 14.79 6.39 -14.71
CA GLN A 30 13.51 5.96 -15.29
C GLN A 30 13.41 4.44 -15.52
N ARG A 31 14.19 3.65 -14.79
CA ARG A 31 14.12 2.20 -14.86
C ARG A 31 13.21 1.66 -13.77
N PRO A 32 12.46 0.57 -14.05
CA PRO A 32 11.65 -0.08 -13.04
C PRO A 32 12.50 -0.59 -11.88
N ILE A 33 12.01 -0.41 -10.66
CA ILE A 33 12.62 -0.98 -9.46
C ILE A 33 11.50 -1.45 -8.54
N GLY A 34 11.69 -2.61 -7.90
CA GLY A 34 10.71 -3.20 -7.00
C GLY A 34 11.22 -3.26 -5.57
N TYR A 35 10.32 -3.05 -4.63
CA TYR A 35 10.61 -3.12 -3.20
C TYR A 35 9.62 -4.06 -2.52
N ALA A 36 10.13 -4.99 -1.70
CA ALA A 36 9.28 -5.78 -0.82
C ALA A 36 8.78 -4.89 0.30
N MET A 37 7.46 -4.83 0.46
CA MET A 37 6.80 -3.92 1.38
C MET A 37 5.74 -4.67 2.19
N ARG A 38 5.31 -4.01 3.26
CA ARG A 38 4.15 -4.45 4.02
C ARG A 38 3.19 -3.28 4.16
N SER A 39 1.96 -3.46 3.69
CA SER A 39 0.96 -2.42 3.84
C SER A 39 0.48 -2.33 5.29
N VAL A 40 0.14 -1.14 5.73
CA VAL A 40 -0.34 -0.90 7.10
C VAL A 40 -1.84 -0.66 7.17
N ALA A 41 -2.45 -0.22 6.06
CA ALA A 41 -3.90 0.00 5.98
C ALA A 41 -4.35 0.06 4.53
N TYR A 42 -5.63 -0.22 4.30
CA TYR A 42 -6.29 0.01 3.02
C TYR A 42 -7.66 0.64 3.26
N ARG A 43 -7.88 1.79 2.66
CA ARG A 43 -9.20 2.46 2.66
C ARG A 43 -9.89 2.22 1.32
N SER A 44 -10.94 1.43 1.33
CA SER A 44 -11.68 1.09 0.12
C SER A 44 -12.51 2.27 -0.42
N ASP A 45 -12.94 3.19 0.43
CA ASP A 45 -13.70 4.37 0.03
C ASP A 45 -12.88 5.32 -0.85
N THR A 46 -11.60 5.48 -0.55
CA THR A 46 -10.66 6.28 -1.33
C THR A 46 -9.74 5.44 -2.22
N ARG A 47 -9.83 4.11 -2.12
CA ARG A 47 -8.96 3.15 -2.84
C ARG A 47 -7.49 3.37 -2.54
N CYS A 48 -7.16 3.79 -1.33
CA CYS A 48 -5.79 4.11 -0.96
C CYS A 48 -5.16 3.03 -0.09
N LEU A 49 -4.04 2.50 -0.56
CA LEU A 49 -3.22 1.52 0.15
C LEU A 49 -2.04 2.26 0.77
N TYR A 50 -1.84 2.09 2.07
CA TYR A 50 -0.83 2.84 2.81
C TYR A 50 0.34 1.98 3.22
N PHE A 51 1.54 2.54 3.04
CA PHE A 51 2.80 1.96 3.50
C PHE A 51 3.51 2.97 4.40
N ALA A 52 4.05 2.51 5.51
CA ALA A 52 4.91 3.34 6.36
C ALA A 52 6.36 3.01 6.03
N THR A 53 7.13 4.01 5.66
CA THR A 53 8.53 3.82 5.25
C THR A 53 9.42 4.93 5.81
N TYR A 54 10.73 4.69 5.82
CA TYR A 54 11.67 5.71 6.24
C TYR A 54 11.61 6.92 5.33
N ALA A 55 11.43 8.10 5.91
CA ALA A 55 11.21 9.33 5.17
C ALA A 55 12.38 9.71 4.24
N LYS A 56 13.59 9.25 4.57
CA LYS A 56 14.80 9.52 3.79
C LYS A 56 15.16 8.39 2.81
N SER A 57 14.29 7.40 2.63
CA SER A 57 14.60 6.29 1.73
C SER A 57 14.58 6.71 0.26
N ALA A 58 15.32 5.97 -0.56
CA ALA A 58 15.37 6.22 -2.01
C ALA A 58 14.00 6.07 -2.67
N LYS A 59 13.20 5.09 -2.22
CA LYS A 59 11.86 4.87 -2.79
C LYS A 59 10.95 6.08 -2.61
N VAL A 60 11.08 6.82 -1.52
CA VAL A 60 10.33 8.06 -1.29
C VAL A 60 10.70 9.10 -2.34
N GLN A 61 12.00 9.27 -2.61
CA GLN A 61 12.47 10.22 -3.62
C GLN A 61 11.98 9.82 -5.01
N HIS A 62 12.06 8.55 -5.35
CA HIS A 62 11.59 8.05 -6.65
C HIS A 62 10.11 8.33 -6.85
N MET A 63 9.27 8.08 -5.85
CA MET A 63 7.83 8.26 -5.98
C MET A 63 7.39 9.71 -5.95
N ARG A 64 8.17 10.58 -5.31
CA ARG A 64 7.94 12.03 -5.41
C ARG A 64 8.23 12.55 -6.81
N ALA A 65 9.28 12.04 -7.43
CA ALA A 65 9.67 12.45 -8.78
C ALA A 65 8.78 11.86 -9.86
N ALA A 66 8.32 10.60 -9.68
CA ALA A 66 7.48 9.89 -10.64
C ALA A 66 6.41 9.09 -9.87
N PRO A 67 5.20 9.64 -9.74
CA PRO A 67 4.17 9.06 -8.86
C PRO A 67 3.48 7.81 -9.42
N GLU A 68 3.60 7.52 -10.70
CA GLU A 68 3.02 6.31 -11.27
C GLU A 68 3.71 5.07 -10.69
N ALA A 69 2.92 4.16 -10.13
CA ALA A 69 3.44 2.97 -9.50
C ALA A 69 2.54 1.77 -9.77
N ALA A 70 3.09 0.59 -9.60
CA ALA A 70 2.36 -0.66 -9.65
C ALA A 70 2.61 -1.42 -8.35
N CYS A 71 1.68 -2.29 -7.99
CA CYS A 71 1.79 -3.09 -6.78
C CYS A 71 1.28 -4.49 -7.02
N LEU A 72 2.06 -5.46 -6.57
CA LEU A 72 1.65 -6.86 -6.56
C LEU A 72 1.36 -7.24 -5.11
N ILE A 73 0.11 -7.56 -4.81
CA ILE A 73 -0.35 -7.89 -3.45
C ILE A 73 -0.63 -9.37 -3.38
N GLY A 74 -0.14 -10.02 -2.34
CA GLY A 74 -0.37 -11.44 -2.09
C GLY A 74 0.89 -12.29 -2.19
N ASP A 75 0.72 -13.53 -2.59
CA ASP A 75 1.79 -14.52 -2.69
C ASP A 75 1.79 -15.18 -4.08
N ASP A 76 2.46 -16.33 -4.22
CA ASP A 76 2.54 -17.04 -5.50
C ASP A 76 1.27 -17.83 -5.84
N GLU A 77 0.40 -18.09 -4.87
CA GLU A 77 -0.85 -18.82 -5.11
C GLU A 77 -2.02 -17.89 -5.40
N CYS A 78 -2.17 -16.85 -4.59
CA CYS A 78 -3.23 -15.86 -4.76
C CYS A 78 -2.62 -14.46 -4.69
N TRP A 79 -2.93 -13.67 -5.69
CA TRP A 79 -2.33 -12.34 -5.82
C TRP A 79 -3.21 -11.43 -6.68
N ILE A 80 -2.95 -10.14 -6.57
CA ILE A 80 -3.58 -9.13 -7.40
C ILE A 80 -2.53 -8.11 -7.84
N SER A 81 -2.54 -7.79 -9.13
CA SER A 81 -1.66 -6.77 -9.71
C SER A 81 -2.47 -5.52 -10.00
N VAL A 82 -2.04 -4.42 -9.43
CA VAL A 82 -2.75 -3.13 -9.50
C VAL A 82 -1.81 -2.03 -9.96
N ARG A 83 -2.39 -0.97 -10.53
CA ARG A 83 -1.69 0.28 -10.82
C ARG A 83 -2.30 1.40 -9.98
N GLY A 84 -1.49 2.41 -9.71
CA GLY A 84 -1.96 3.55 -8.97
C GLY A 84 -1.02 4.74 -9.03
N LEU A 85 -1.39 5.76 -8.28
CA LEU A 85 -0.61 6.97 -8.12
C LEU A 85 -0.15 7.08 -6.68
N ALA A 86 1.17 7.16 -6.49
CA ALA A 86 1.77 7.29 -5.17
C ALA A 86 1.80 8.75 -4.74
N HIS A 87 1.50 8.98 -3.49
CA HIS A 87 1.73 10.27 -2.84
C HIS A 87 2.43 10.02 -1.50
N VAL A 88 3.39 10.87 -1.22
CA VAL A 88 4.19 10.80 0.00
C VAL A 88 3.79 11.94 0.90
N HIS A 89 3.45 11.65 2.15
CA HIS A 89 3.10 12.70 3.09
C HIS A 89 3.46 12.32 4.53
N GLN A 90 3.68 13.36 5.32
CA GLN A 90 3.87 13.21 6.75
C GLN A 90 2.48 13.28 7.41
N PRO A 91 2.01 12.20 8.06
CA PRO A 91 0.68 12.19 8.62
C PRO A 91 0.57 13.03 9.89
N SER A 92 -0.64 13.50 10.17
CA SER A 92 -1.00 14.05 11.47
C SER A 92 -1.24 12.93 12.49
N ALA A 93 -1.26 13.27 13.77
CA ALA A 93 -1.58 12.30 14.82
C ALA A 93 -2.98 11.69 14.64
N VAL A 94 -3.95 12.49 14.21
CA VAL A 94 -5.31 12.03 13.95
C VAL A 94 -5.33 11.00 12.83
N GLU A 95 -4.63 11.27 11.75
CA GLU A 95 -4.54 10.37 10.59
C GLU A 95 -3.85 9.05 10.96
N VAL A 96 -2.77 9.11 11.75
CA VAL A 96 -2.09 7.91 12.23
C VAL A 96 -3.05 7.05 13.06
N ASP A 97 -3.80 7.66 13.98
CA ASP A 97 -4.76 6.94 14.82
C ASP A 97 -5.91 6.34 14.01
N GLU A 98 -6.39 7.04 12.98
CA GLU A 98 -7.45 6.54 12.10
C GLU A 98 -7.01 5.32 11.30
N LEU A 99 -5.77 5.29 10.84
CA LEU A 99 -5.27 4.25 9.95
C LEU A 99 -4.66 3.05 10.69
N ILE A 100 -3.89 3.30 11.74
CA ILE A 100 -3.15 2.24 12.44
C ILE A 100 -3.33 2.24 13.96
N GLY A 101 -4.30 2.98 14.47
CA GLY A 101 -4.66 2.94 15.88
C GLY A 101 -5.29 1.61 16.27
N LYS A 102 -5.24 1.27 17.58
CA LYS A 102 -5.76 -0.01 18.09
C LYS A 102 -7.22 -0.27 17.75
N SER A 103 -8.02 0.78 17.66
CA SER A 103 -9.44 0.70 17.35
C SER A 103 -9.73 0.80 15.85
N SER A 104 -8.72 0.95 15.01
CA SER A 104 -8.92 1.07 13.58
C SER A 104 -9.29 -0.28 12.98
N PRO A 105 -10.38 -0.37 12.18
CA PRO A 105 -10.69 -1.60 11.45
C PRO A 105 -9.67 -1.89 10.34
N ASP A 106 -8.86 -0.91 9.97
CA ASP A 106 -7.86 -1.04 8.91
C ASP A 106 -6.47 -1.44 9.43
N GLN A 107 -6.33 -1.63 10.74
CA GLN A 107 -5.06 -2.01 11.34
C GLN A 107 -4.65 -3.42 10.90
N ARG A 108 -3.39 -3.54 10.44
CA ARG A 108 -2.84 -4.77 9.86
C ARG A 108 -1.60 -5.28 10.57
N VAL A 109 -1.14 -4.58 11.60
CA VAL A 109 0.11 -4.93 12.30
C VAL A 109 -0.18 -5.29 13.74
N PRO A 110 0.60 -6.21 14.36
CA PRO A 110 0.47 -6.48 15.79
C PRO A 110 0.68 -5.22 16.63
N ASP A 111 0.03 -5.13 17.77
CA ASP A 111 0.10 -3.96 18.65
C ASP A 111 1.53 -3.50 18.96
N SER A 112 2.43 -4.44 19.24
CA SER A 112 3.83 -4.13 19.56
C SER A 112 4.57 -3.48 18.38
N VAL A 113 4.30 -3.95 17.15
CA VAL A 113 4.88 -3.39 15.92
C VAL A 113 4.18 -2.08 15.58
N GLY A 114 2.86 -2.04 15.73
CA GLY A 114 2.06 -0.85 15.47
C GLY A 114 2.49 0.35 16.29
N THR A 115 2.84 0.15 17.57
CA THR A 115 3.34 1.22 18.43
C THR A 115 4.64 1.81 17.92
N LYS A 116 5.59 0.97 17.49
CA LYS A 116 6.87 1.44 16.93
C LYS A 116 6.68 2.21 15.63
N VAL A 117 5.84 1.71 14.75
CA VAL A 117 5.54 2.37 13.48
C VAL A 117 4.87 3.72 13.73
N ARG A 118 3.91 3.75 14.65
CA ARG A 118 3.21 4.96 15.04
C ARG A 118 4.16 6.03 15.59
N ASP A 119 5.03 5.66 16.52
CA ASP A 119 6.00 6.59 17.11
C ASP A 119 6.93 7.17 16.04
N ARG A 120 7.38 6.36 15.10
CA ARG A 120 8.25 6.80 14.01
C ARG A 120 7.53 7.69 13.00
N LEU A 121 6.25 7.44 12.74
CA LEU A 121 5.43 8.33 11.92
C LEU A 121 5.24 9.68 12.61
N LEU A 122 4.92 9.66 13.89
CA LEU A 122 4.72 10.90 14.66
C LEU A 122 6.00 11.71 14.82
N SER A 123 7.16 11.07 14.90
CA SER A 123 8.46 11.74 15.02
C SER A 123 9.04 12.22 13.69
N GLY A 124 8.45 11.83 12.57
CA GLY A 124 8.95 12.16 11.24
C GLY A 124 10.05 11.25 10.71
N LYS A 125 10.45 10.22 11.44
CA LYS A 125 11.42 9.21 10.94
C LYS A 125 10.82 8.39 9.82
N ARG A 126 9.51 8.13 9.88
CA ARG A 126 8.75 7.48 8.81
C ARG A 126 7.71 8.44 8.26
N CYS A 127 7.33 8.21 7.03
CA CYS A 127 6.21 8.88 6.39
C CYS A 127 5.28 7.84 5.78
N PHE A 128 4.13 8.26 5.30
CA PHE A 128 3.26 7.42 4.50
C PHE A 128 3.59 7.54 3.02
N ILE A 129 3.61 6.39 2.35
CA ILE A 129 3.36 6.31 0.92
C ILE A 129 1.92 5.84 0.80
N GLY A 130 1.04 6.69 0.28
CA GLY A 130 -0.32 6.33 -0.07
C GLY A 130 -0.37 6.01 -1.56
N LEU A 131 -0.81 4.81 -1.91
CA LEU A 131 -1.00 4.43 -3.30
C LEU A 131 -2.50 4.42 -3.58
N THR A 132 -2.95 5.42 -4.33
CA THR A 132 -4.34 5.49 -4.79
C THR A 132 -4.48 4.58 -5.98
N LEU A 133 -5.18 3.48 -5.81
CA LEU A 133 -5.34 2.47 -6.86
C LEU A 133 -6.27 2.99 -7.95
N THR A 134 -5.87 2.83 -9.19
CA THR A 134 -6.64 3.27 -10.35
C THR A 134 -7.24 2.11 -11.11
N GLU A 135 -6.57 0.96 -11.13
CA GLU A 135 -7.07 -0.21 -11.87
C GLU A 135 -6.44 -1.51 -11.37
N VAL A 136 -7.19 -2.60 -11.54
CA VAL A 136 -6.66 -3.96 -11.44
C VAL A 136 -6.20 -4.37 -12.82
N ARG A 137 -4.98 -4.90 -12.92
CA ARG A 137 -4.43 -5.36 -14.20
C ARG A 137 -4.57 -6.86 -14.39
N ALA A 138 -4.36 -7.61 -13.33
CA ALA A 138 -4.46 -9.07 -13.35
C ALA A 138 -4.69 -9.56 -11.92
N ALA A 139 -5.27 -10.73 -11.78
CA ALA A 139 -5.52 -11.31 -10.46
C ALA A 139 -5.64 -12.83 -10.55
N GLU A 140 -5.17 -13.48 -9.49
CA GLU A 140 -5.39 -14.87 -9.19
C GLU A 140 -5.95 -14.93 -7.78
N LEU A 141 -7.27 -14.84 -7.68
CA LEU A 141 -7.96 -14.81 -6.39
C LEU A 141 -8.51 -16.20 -6.06
N PRO A 142 -8.80 -16.52 -4.81
CA PRO A 142 -9.56 -17.71 -4.49
C PRO A 142 -10.83 -17.74 -5.34
N ASP A 143 -11.03 -18.83 -6.11
CA ASP A 143 -12.19 -19.05 -6.97
C ASP A 143 -12.34 -18.07 -8.15
N ARG A 144 -11.33 -17.26 -8.45
CA ARG A 144 -11.37 -16.35 -9.60
C ARG A 144 -9.99 -16.15 -10.24
N HIS A 145 -9.91 -16.38 -11.56
CA HIS A 145 -8.72 -16.16 -12.39
C HIS A 145 -9.00 -15.10 -13.45
N VAL A 146 -8.11 -14.15 -13.58
CA VAL A 146 -8.28 -13.08 -14.58
C VAL A 146 -6.97 -12.75 -15.26
#